data_b3cea3ee17b309fc0b9ba9eccbfb1e4c
#
_entry.id   b3cea3ee17b309fc0b9ba9eccbfb1e4c
#
_cell.length_a   1.000
_cell.length_b   1.000
_cell.length_c   1.000
_cell.angle_alpha   90.00
_cell.angle_beta   90.00
_cell.angle_gamma   90.00
#
_symmetry.space_group_name_H-M   'P 1'
#
loop_
_entity.id
_entity.type
_entity.pdbx_description
1 polymer ?
#
loop_
_entity_poly.entity_id
_entity_poly.type
_entity_poly.pdbx_seq_one_letter_code
_entity_poly.pdbx_strand_id
1 'polypeptide(L)'
;MEEKDYPQVQNILQTGMDTGEATFEENAPEDWETFMRHRLPELSFVAIDTDPAAAAAAGLGEDGEKVLGWITATSASHRDVFDGVLEDSIYVHKDAAGKGVAGNLLDRLLKDAADQGHWAMHSSIFPENEGSVRLHLSRGFEKVGIFHCMSHMNYGPKQGTWRHNMVMEKILEGGPAWEYYQENLEHSEDA
;
A
#
# COMPACT_ATOMS: atom_id res chain seq x y z
N MET A 1 -10.94 7.34 -3.89
CA MET A 1 -9.96 8.05 -4.74
C MET A 1 -10.59 8.33 -6.09
N GLU A 2 -10.37 9.50 -6.65
CA GLU A 2 -10.95 9.95 -7.91
C GLU A 2 -9.84 10.56 -8.78
N GLU A 3 -10.08 10.71 -10.10
CA GLU A 3 -9.11 11.26 -11.04
C GLU A 3 -8.60 12.66 -10.65
N LYS A 4 -9.48 13.50 -10.05
CA LYS A 4 -9.11 14.83 -9.54
C LYS A 4 -8.00 14.81 -8.49
N ASP A 5 -7.86 13.70 -7.75
CA ASP A 5 -6.87 13.54 -6.69
C ASP A 5 -5.48 13.19 -7.27
N TYR A 6 -5.44 12.70 -8.52
CA TYR A 6 -4.25 12.08 -9.09
C TYR A 6 -3.02 12.98 -9.13
N PRO A 7 -3.08 14.27 -9.43
CA PRO A 7 -1.90 15.13 -9.41
C PRO A 7 -1.18 15.11 -8.04
N GLN A 8 -1.93 15.06 -6.94
CA GLN A 8 -1.36 14.98 -5.59
C GLN A 8 -0.92 13.56 -5.25
N VAL A 9 -1.68 12.54 -5.65
CA VAL A 9 -1.34 11.12 -5.53
C VAL A 9 -0.03 10.83 -6.25
N GLN A 10 0.11 11.30 -7.49
CA GLN A 10 1.34 11.15 -8.30
C GLN A 10 2.54 11.81 -7.62
N ASN A 11 2.38 13.02 -7.09
CA ASN A 11 3.46 13.72 -6.39
C ASN A 11 3.91 12.98 -5.11
N ILE A 12 2.96 12.45 -4.33
CA ILE A 12 3.25 11.65 -3.13
C ILE A 12 3.98 10.37 -3.52
N LEU A 13 3.54 9.69 -4.58
CA LEU A 13 4.17 8.49 -5.12
C LEU A 13 5.61 8.78 -5.58
N GLN A 14 5.81 9.81 -6.42
CA GLN A 14 7.13 10.17 -6.91
C GLN A 14 8.08 10.54 -5.78
N THR A 15 7.60 11.31 -4.79
CA THR A 15 8.41 11.65 -3.61
C THR A 15 8.86 10.39 -2.85
N GLY A 16 8.01 9.37 -2.76
CA GLY A 16 8.38 8.08 -2.19
C GLY A 16 9.42 7.33 -3.04
N MET A 17 9.23 7.31 -4.36
CA MET A 17 10.17 6.69 -5.32
C MET A 17 11.56 7.32 -5.25
N ASP A 18 11.62 8.66 -5.17
CA ASP A 18 12.87 9.43 -5.11
C ASP A 18 13.74 9.07 -3.90
N THR A 19 13.15 8.49 -2.85
CA THR A 19 13.92 7.99 -1.69
C THR A 19 14.76 6.75 -2.02
N GLY A 20 14.36 5.99 -3.05
CA GLY A 20 14.93 4.68 -3.36
C GLY A 20 14.57 3.58 -2.35
N GLU A 21 13.63 3.84 -1.44
CA GLU A 21 13.22 2.90 -0.38
C GLU A 21 11.76 2.44 -0.48
N ALA A 22 11.04 2.84 -1.54
CA ALA A 22 9.61 2.57 -1.63
C ALA A 22 9.24 1.53 -2.70
N THR A 23 9.94 1.50 -3.83
CA THR A 23 9.59 0.64 -4.97
C THR A 23 10.81 0.42 -5.87
N PHE A 24 10.69 -0.54 -6.79
CA PHE A 24 11.66 -0.77 -7.87
C PHE A 24 11.44 0.15 -9.08
N GLU A 25 10.32 0.85 -9.14
CA GLU A 25 9.97 1.76 -10.24
C GLU A 25 10.62 3.13 -10.06
N GLU A 26 11.12 3.70 -11.18
CA GLU A 26 11.80 5.00 -11.19
C GLU A 26 10.83 6.18 -11.22
N ASN A 27 9.77 6.06 -12.01
CA ASN A 27 8.83 7.14 -12.28
C ASN A 27 7.40 6.73 -11.97
N ALA A 28 6.66 7.64 -11.35
CA ALA A 28 5.22 7.49 -11.21
C ALA A 28 4.54 7.48 -12.60
N PRO A 29 3.44 6.73 -12.78
CA PRO A 29 2.66 6.75 -14.01
C PRO A 29 2.32 8.19 -14.45
N GLU A 30 2.32 8.44 -15.77
CA GLU A 30 2.11 9.80 -16.30
C GLU A 30 0.66 10.26 -16.14
N ASP A 31 -0.31 9.33 -16.17
CA ASP A 31 -1.73 9.63 -16.15
C ASP A 31 -2.52 8.68 -15.23
N TRP A 32 -3.74 9.09 -14.93
CA TRP A 32 -4.69 8.36 -14.09
C TRP A 32 -5.04 6.97 -14.62
N GLU A 33 -5.25 6.83 -15.93
CA GLU A 33 -5.61 5.56 -16.54
C GLU A 33 -4.48 4.53 -16.37
N THR A 34 -3.24 4.95 -16.62
CA THR A 34 -2.06 4.12 -16.41
C THR A 34 -1.87 3.76 -14.94
N PHE A 35 -2.09 4.72 -14.02
CA PHE A 35 -2.02 4.47 -12.59
C PHE A 35 -3.06 3.45 -12.14
N MET A 36 -4.30 3.56 -12.61
CA MET A 36 -5.42 2.69 -12.19
C MET A 36 -5.51 1.36 -12.95
N ARG A 37 -4.71 1.14 -13.99
CA ARG A 37 -4.85 -0.01 -14.91
C ARG A 37 -5.00 -1.38 -14.26
N HIS A 38 -4.36 -1.60 -13.12
CA HIS A 38 -4.40 -2.86 -12.38
C HIS A 38 -4.93 -2.72 -10.96
N ARG A 39 -5.29 -1.50 -10.57
CA ARG A 39 -5.81 -1.20 -9.23
C ARG A 39 -7.33 -1.38 -9.20
N LEU A 40 -7.83 -1.78 -8.04
CA LEU A 40 -9.26 -1.93 -7.79
C LEU A 40 -9.84 -0.58 -7.35
N PRO A 41 -10.69 0.08 -8.15
CA PRO A 41 -11.22 1.41 -7.81
C PRO A 41 -11.98 1.43 -6.49
N GLU A 42 -12.74 0.38 -6.18
CA GLU A 42 -13.50 0.19 -4.95
C GLU A 42 -12.62 0.00 -3.70
N LEU A 43 -11.36 -0.38 -3.90
CA LEU A 43 -10.35 -0.54 -2.85
C LEU A 43 -9.19 0.46 -3.01
N SER A 44 -9.52 1.67 -3.49
CA SER A 44 -8.58 2.76 -3.70
C SER A 44 -9.04 4.01 -2.95
N PHE A 45 -8.26 4.45 -1.94
CA PHE A 45 -8.63 5.52 -1.03
C PHE A 45 -7.58 6.62 -0.96
N VAL A 46 -8.02 7.84 -0.67
CA VAL A 46 -7.17 8.97 -0.25
C VAL A 46 -7.56 9.41 1.15
N ALA A 47 -6.58 9.82 1.94
CA ALA A 47 -6.80 10.59 3.16
C ALA A 47 -6.65 12.07 2.82
N ILE A 48 -7.66 12.88 3.16
CA ILE A 48 -7.68 14.31 2.87
C ILE A 48 -7.68 15.12 4.17
N ASP A 49 -6.99 16.25 4.14
CA ASP A 49 -7.09 17.28 5.17
C ASP A 49 -8.22 18.23 4.75
N THR A 50 -9.20 18.38 5.62
CA THR A 50 -10.34 19.25 5.38
C THR A 50 -10.14 20.67 5.91
N ASP A 51 -8.95 20.99 6.46
CA ASP A 51 -8.63 22.36 6.88
C ASP A 51 -8.36 23.24 5.65
N PRO A 52 -9.16 24.29 5.41
CA PRO A 52 -8.96 25.22 4.30
C PRO A 52 -7.58 25.90 4.32
N ALA A 53 -6.99 26.10 5.51
CA ALA A 53 -5.65 26.67 5.63
C ALA A 53 -4.59 25.69 5.11
N ALA A 54 -4.76 24.39 5.29
CA ALA A 54 -3.88 23.35 4.74
C ALA A 54 -3.97 23.29 3.22
N ALA A 55 -5.16 23.42 2.65
CA ALA A 55 -5.40 23.47 1.21
C ALA A 55 -4.73 24.71 0.59
N ALA A 56 -4.94 25.89 1.18
CA ALA A 56 -4.33 27.16 0.74
C ALA A 56 -2.80 27.10 0.79
N ALA A 57 -2.22 26.56 1.87
CA ALA A 57 -0.77 26.38 2.00
C ALA A 57 -0.18 25.41 0.96
N ALA A 58 -0.99 24.48 0.44
CA ALA A 58 -0.63 23.57 -0.65
C ALA A 58 -0.86 24.17 -2.04
N GLY A 59 -1.39 25.39 -2.14
CA GLY A 59 -1.67 26.06 -3.42
C GLY A 59 -2.91 25.54 -4.16
N LEU A 60 -3.85 24.89 -3.45
CA LEU A 60 -5.02 24.21 -4.02
C LEU A 60 -6.27 25.11 -4.14
N GLY A 61 -6.18 26.38 -3.73
CA GLY A 61 -7.34 27.29 -3.69
C GLY A 61 -8.30 27.02 -2.52
N GLU A 62 -9.39 27.81 -2.43
CA GLU A 62 -10.33 27.74 -1.30
C GLU A 62 -11.18 26.47 -1.29
N ASP A 63 -11.42 25.87 -2.47
CA ASP A 63 -12.22 24.65 -2.63
C ASP A 63 -11.35 23.39 -2.76
N GLY A 64 -10.03 23.51 -2.62
CA GLY A 64 -9.08 22.41 -2.76
C GLY A 64 -8.97 21.57 -1.49
N GLU A 65 -8.87 20.26 -1.66
CA GLU A 65 -8.61 19.30 -0.58
C GLU A 65 -7.14 18.87 -0.63
N LYS A 66 -6.44 18.94 0.49
CA LYS A 66 -5.05 18.46 0.54
C LYS A 66 -5.01 16.96 0.78
N VAL A 67 -4.43 16.20 -0.17
CA VAL A 67 -4.19 14.76 0.00
C VAL A 67 -3.00 14.55 0.95
N LEU A 68 -3.25 13.82 2.03
CA LEU A 68 -2.26 13.47 3.06
C LEU A 68 -1.58 12.12 2.80
N GLY A 69 -2.21 11.26 2.01
CA GLY A 69 -1.74 9.94 1.65
C GLY A 69 -2.80 9.18 0.90
N TRP A 70 -2.40 8.03 0.36
CA TRP A 70 -3.29 7.16 -0.39
C TRP A 70 -2.93 5.69 -0.18
N ILE A 71 -3.91 4.81 -0.44
CA ILE A 71 -3.75 3.37 -0.47
C ILE A 71 -4.59 2.78 -1.59
N THR A 72 -4.08 1.74 -2.22
CA THR A 72 -4.80 0.97 -3.24
C THR A 72 -4.54 -0.52 -3.05
N ALA A 73 -5.43 -1.36 -3.58
CA ALA A 73 -5.20 -2.78 -3.73
C ALA A 73 -5.15 -3.19 -5.21
N THR A 74 -4.36 -4.20 -5.50
CA THR A 74 -4.33 -4.93 -6.78
C THR A 74 -4.59 -6.40 -6.52
N SER A 75 -5.06 -7.15 -7.53
CA SER A 75 -5.09 -8.61 -7.43
C SER A 75 -3.65 -9.15 -7.38
N ALA A 76 -3.35 -10.02 -6.41
CA ALA A 76 -2.03 -10.63 -6.26
C ALA A 76 -1.72 -11.69 -7.35
N SER A 77 -2.73 -12.11 -8.11
CA SER A 77 -2.58 -13.13 -9.15
C SER A 77 -3.63 -12.97 -10.25
N HIS A 78 -3.30 -13.43 -11.45
CA HIS A 78 -4.24 -13.53 -12.59
C HIS A 78 -5.02 -14.88 -12.62
N ARG A 79 -4.85 -15.73 -11.61
CA ARG A 79 -5.53 -17.02 -11.55
C ARG A 79 -6.78 -16.89 -10.69
N ASP A 80 -7.92 -17.28 -11.22
CA ASP A 80 -9.26 -17.19 -10.58
C ASP A 80 -9.29 -17.79 -9.15
N VAL A 81 -8.49 -18.84 -8.90
CA VAL A 81 -8.41 -19.46 -7.57
C VAL A 81 -7.77 -18.56 -6.50
N PHE A 82 -7.20 -17.43 -6.90
CA PHE A 82 -6.60 -16.40 -6.02
C PHE A 82 -7.35 -15.07 -6.06
N ASP A 83 -8.57 -15.00 -6.58
CA ASP A 83 -9.33 -13.75 -6.74
C ASP A 83 -9.55 -12.98 -5.44
N GLY A 84 -9.52 -13.65 -4.29
CA GLY A 84 -9.62 -13.00 -2.99
C GLY A 84 -8.30 -12.64 -2.34
N VAL A 85 -7.17 -12.84 -3.04
CA VAL A 85 -5.84 -12.45 -2.55
C VAL A 85 -5.42 -11.14 -3.20
N LEU A 86 -5.15 -10.14 -2.38
CA LEU A 86 -4.79 -8.78 -2.79
C LEU A 86 -3.36 -8.45 -2.41
N GLU A 87 -2.81 -7.43 -3.06
CA GLU A 87 -1.56 -6.76 -2.68
C GLU A 87 -1.82 -5.26 -2.51
N ASP A 88 -1.39 -4.69 -1.38
CA ASP A 88 -1.55 -3.27 -1.10
C ASP A 88 -0.37 -2.42 -1.59
N SER A 89 -0.68 -1.15 -1.86
CA SER A 89 0.32 -0.09 -2.06
C SER A 89 -0.12 1.14 -1.28
N ILE A 90 0.73 1.60 -0.35
CA ILE A 90 0.43 2.72 0.54
C ILE A 90 1.55 3.75 0.54
N TYR A 91 1.18 5.03 0.41
CA TYR A 91 2.10 6.17 0.44
C TYR A 91 1.50 7.33 1.21
N VAL A 92 2.34 8.03 1.97
CA VAL A 92 1.92 9.16 2.81
C VAL A 92 2.78 10.37 2.52
N HIS A 93 2.14 11.53 2.40
CA HIS A 93 2.84 12.81 2.25
C HIS A 93 3.78 13.03 3.44
N LYS A 94 4.98 13.53 3.19
CA LYS A 94 6.02 13.73 4.24
C LYS A 94 5.53 14.53 5.45
N ASP A 95 4.70 15.56 5.23
CA ASP A 95 4.15 16.40 6.30
C ASP A 95 3.06 15.72 7.13
N ALA A 96 2.56 14.56 6.67
CA ALA A 96 1.58 13.74 7.36
C ALA A 96 2.20 12.50 8.04
N ALA A 97 3.53 12.34 7.93
CA ALA A 97 4.24 11.26 8.61
C ALA A 97 4.07 11.34 10.14
N GLY A 98 3.86 10.19 10.77
CA GLY A 98 3.68 10.11 12.23
C GLY A 98 2.31 10.59 12.75
N LYS A 99 1.38 11.01 11.88
CA LYS A 99 0.04 11.49 12.26
C LYS A 99 -1.05 10.40 12.19
N GLY A 100 -0.67 9.13 12.03
CA GLY A 100 -1.62 8.01 11.97
C GLY A 100 -2.29 7.81 10.62
N VAL A 101 -2.02 8.65 9.61
CA VAL A 101 -2.66 8.60 8.29
C VAL A 101 -2.53 7.24 7.63
N ALA A 102 -1.31 6.67 7.59
CA ALA A 102 -1.08 5.35 7.01
C ALA A 102 -1.89 4.26 7.72
N GLY A 103 -1.95 4.31 9.06
CA GLY A 103 -2.74 3.36 9.84
C GLY A 103 -4.21 3.38 9.49
N ASN A 104 -4.81 4.57 9.44
CA ASN A 104 -6.22 4.75 9.10
C ASN A 104 -6.53 4.28 7.66
N LEU A 105 -5.64 4.55 6.71
CA LEU A 105 -5.78 4.08 5.33
C LEU A 105 -5.74 2.55 5.25
N LEU A 106 -4.77 1.93 5.93
CA LEU A 106 -4.63 0.48 5.92
C LEU A 106 -5.81 -0.20 6.63
N ASP A 107 -6.23 0.32 7.80
CA ASP A 107 -7.40 -0.18 8.53
C ASP A 107 -8.67 -0.12 7.65
N ARG A 108 -8.84 0.96 6.89
CA ARG A 108 -9.96 1.11 5.95
C ARG A 108 -9.90 0.09 4.82
N LEU A 109 -8.73 -0.08 4.20
CA LEU A 109 -8.55 -1.04 3.10
C LEU A 109 -8.84 -2.46 3.56
N LEU A 110 -8.26 -2.89 4.69
CA LEU A 110 -8.44 -4.25 5.23
C LEU A 110 -9.91 -4.55 5.51
N LYS A 111 -10.62 -3.59 6.13
CA LYS A 111 -12.04 -3.73 6.40
C LYS A 111 -12.87 -3.85 5.13
N ASP A 112 -12.71 -2.92 4.20
CA ASP A 112 -13.52 -2.90 2.97
C ASP A 112 -13.21 -4.10 2.06
N ALA A 113 -11.96 -4.59 2.05
CA ALA A 113 -11.59 -5.81 1.35
C ALA A 113 -12.29 -7.05 1.94
N ALA A 114 -12.30 -7.21 3.26
CA ALA A 114 -13.01 -8.30 3.92
C ALA A 114 -14.52 -8.24 3.66
N ASP A 115 -15.12 -7.05 3.77
CA ASP A 115 -16.55 -6.83 3.51
C ASP A 115 -16.95 -7.18 2.05
N GLN A 116 -16.02 -7.06 1.10
CA GLN A 116 -16.21 -7.42 -0.29
C GLN A 116 -15.89 -8.90 -0.60
N GLY A 117 -15.52 -9.68 0.41
CA GLY A 117 -15.31 -11.13 0.29
C GLY A 117 -13.88 -11.52 -0.09
N HIS A 118 -12.92 -10.60 -0.04
CA HIS A 118 -11.51 -10.97 -0.13
C HIS A 118 -11.05 -11.63 1.17
N TRP A 119 -10.00 -12.46 1.11
CA TRP A 119 -9.57 -13.27 2.26
C TRP A 119 -8.13 -13.09 2.70
N ALA A 120 -7.26 -12.54 1.85
CA ALA A 120 -5.87 -12.30 2.20
C ALA A 120 -5.35 -11.00 1.58
N MET A 121 -4.47 -10.32 2.33
CA MET A 121 -3.74 -9.15 1.88
C MET A 121 -2.25 -9.42 1.97
N HIS A 122 -1.53 -9.26 0.87
CA HIS A 122 -0.08 -9.29 0.81
C HIS A 122 0.48 -7.88 0.79
N SER A 123 1.73 -7.74 1.23
CA SER A 123 2.54 -6.53 1.08
C SER A 123 3.96 -6.91 0.68
N SER A 124 4.47 -6.24 -0.35
CA SER A 124 5.85 -6.36 -0.81
C SER A 124 6.66 -5.14 -0.37
N ILE A 125 7.60 -5.33 0.55
CA ILE A 125 8.28 -4.22 1.25
C ILE A 125 9.79 -4.43 1.21
N PHE A 126 10.56 -3.37 0.94
CA PHE A 126 12.01 -3.44 1.19
C PHE A 126 12.29 -3.65 2.68
N PRO A 127 13.10 -4.63 3.08
CA PRO A 127 13.38 -4.90 4.50
C PRO A 127 13.90 -3.67 5.26
N GLU A 128 14.56 -2.75 4.57
CA GLU A 128 15.09 -1.50 5.11
C GLU A 128 14.03 -0.42 5.34
N ASN A 129 12.84 -0.56 4.74
CA ASN A 129 11.71 0.32 4.98
C ASN A 129 11.02 -0.02 6.30
N GLU A 130 11.74 0.22 7.41
CA GLU A 130 11.27 -0.08 8.75
C GLU A 130 9.92 0.57 9.10
N GLY A 131 9.62 1.74 8.50
CA GLY A 131 8.37 2.45 8.71
C GLY A 131 7.17 1.64 8.22
N SER A 132 7.26 1.13 6.97
CA SER A 132 6.25 0.27 6.38
C SER A 132 6.17 -1.07 7.11
N VAL A 133 7.30 -1.69 7.43
CA VAL A 133 7.33 -2.97 8.19
C VAL A 133 6.61 -2.82 9.54
N ARG A 134 6.91 -1.77 10.31
CA ARG A 134 6.22 -1.52 11.59
C ARG A 134 4.73 -1.25 11.42
N LEU A 135 4.34 -0.52 10.38
CA LEU A 135 2.94 -0.27 10.07
C LEU A 135 2.17 -1.59 9.90
N HIS A 136 2.64 -2.45 9.01
CA HIS A 136 1.97 -3.72 8.68
C HIS A 136 1.96 -4.67 9.89
N LEU A 137 3.08 -4.84 10.61
CA LEU A 137 3.12 -5.61 11.85
C LEU A 137 2.08 -5.12 12.88
N SER A 138 1.92 -3.80 13.02
CA SER A 138 0.95 -3.21 13.97
C SER A 138 -0.52 -3.45 13.57
N ARG A 139 -0.79 -3.92 12.35
CA ARG A 139 -2.11 -4.29 11.82
C ARG A 139 -2.28 -5.80 11.67
N GLY A 140 -1.37 -6.57 12.29
CA GLY A 140 -1.46 -8.03 12.32
C GLY A 140 -1.01 -8.73 11.04
N PHE A 141 -0.21 -8.07 10.22
CA PHE A 141 0.53 -8.77 9.16
C PHE A 141 1.66 -9.58 9.78
N GLU A 142 1.95 -10.71 9.16
CA GLU A 142 3.06 -11.58 9.51
C GLU A 142 4.11 -11.55 8.40
N LYS A 143 5.38 -11.79 8.77
CA LYS A 143 6.46 -11.92 7.79
C LYS A 143 6.47 -13.34 7.23
N VAL A 144 6.20 -13.47 5.94
CA VAL A 144 6.26 -14.77 5.24
C VAL A 144 7.70 -15.15 4.93
N GLY A 145 8.48 -14.19 4.41
CA GLY A 145 9.87 -14.45 4.02
C GLY A 145 10.49 -13.31 3.24
N ILE A 146 11.71 -13.54 2.77
CA ILE A 146 12.48 -12.56 1.99
C ILE A 146 12.94 -13.20 0.67
N PHE A 147 12.56 -12.58 -0.45
CA PHE A 147 13.19 -12.85 -1.74
C PHE A 147 14.52 -12.12 -1.82
N HIS A 148 15.62 -12.86 -1.89
CA HIS A 148 16.94 -12.27 -1.96
C HIS A 148 17.29 -11.85 -3.39
N CYS A 149 17.94 -10.68 -3.52
CA CYS A 149 18.39 -10.13 -4.81
C CYS A 149 17.26 -10.08 -5.86
N MET A 150 16.08 -9.63 -5.44
CA MET A 150 14.89 -9.62 -6.26
C MET A 150 15.02 -8.70 -7.47
N SER A 151 15.72 -7.56 -7.30
CA SER A 151 16.00 -6.63 -8.38
C SER A 151 17.32 -5.89 -8.17
N HIS A 152 17.90 -5.40 -9.27
CA HIS A 152 19.07 -4.53 -9.29
C HIS A 152 18.59 -3.10 -9.59
N MET A 153 18.83 -2.18 -8.67
CA MET A 153 18.42 -0.78 -8.83
C MET A 153 19.26 -0.13 -9.91
N ASN A 154 18.62 0.46 -10.91
CA ASN A 154 19.26 1.15 -12.04
C ASN A 154 19.11 2.67 -11.97
N TYR A 155 18.49 3.20 -10.90
CA TYR A 155 18.21 4.63 -10.70
C TYR A 155 18.33 5.03 -9.22
N GLY A 156 18.30 6.36 -8.98
CA GLY A 156 18.16 6.98 -7.67
C GLY A 156 19.33 6.73 -6.71
N PRO A 157 19.14 7.00 -5.42
CA PRO A 157 20.18 6.93 -4.40
C PRO A 157 20.77 5.52 -4.19
N LYS A 158 20.05 4.49 -4.62
CA LYS A 158 20.44 3.08 -4.49
C LYS A 158 20.92 2.46 -5.80
N GLN A 159 21.18 3.26 -6.83
CA GLN A 159 21.69 2.78 -8.12
C GLN A 159 22.92 1.87 -7.93
N GLY A 160 22.94 0.75 -8.65
CA GLY A 160 24.01 -0.23 -8.61
C GLY A 160 23.92 -1.24 -7.47
N THR A 161 22.86 -1.21 -6.64
CA THR A 161 22.68 -2.18 -5.56
C THR A 161 21.61 -3.22 -5.88
N TRP A 162 21.83 -4.45 -5.40
CA TRP A 162 20.79 -5.48 -5.36
C TRP A 162 19.88 -5.26 -4.16
N ARG A 163 18.57 -5.39 -4.38
CA ARG A 163 17.58 -5.23 -3.32
C ARG A 163 16.84 -6.55 -3.05
N HIS A 164 16.56 -6.73 -1.79
CA HIS A 164 15.68 -7.80 -1.31
C HIS A 164 14.24 -7.32 -1.27
N ASN A 165 13.30 -8.26 -1.31
CA ASN A 165 11.88 -7.98 -1.11
C ASN A 165 11.34 -8.86 0.01
N MET A 166 10.85 -8.26 1.08
CA MET A 166 10.14 -8.95 2.15
C MET A 166 8.67 -9.06 1.77
N VAL A 167 8.14 -10.27 1.83
CA VAL A 167 6.70 -10.52 1.70
C VAL A 167 6.09 -10.61 3.09
N MET A 168 5.04 -9.87 3.29
CA MET A 168 4.19 -9.93 4.47
C MET A 168 2.77 -10.31 4.06
N GLU A 169 2.03 -11.00 4.92
CA GLU A 169 0.65 -11.36 4.67
C GLU A 169 -0.23 -11.11 5.89
N LYS A 170 -1.51 -10.93 5.64
CA LYS A 170 -2.58 -10.94 6.63
C LYS A 170 -3.79 -11.65 6.07
N ILE A 171 -4.30 -12.64 6.82
CA ILE A 171 -5.62 -13.21 6.54
C ILE A 171 -6.67 -12.23 7.09
N LEU A 172 -7.66 -11.90 6.26
CA LEU A 172 -8.62 -10.84 6.56
C LEU A 172 -9.70 -11.34 7.53
N GLU A 173 -9.78 -10.70 8.69
CA GLU A 173 -10.81 -10.97 9.70
C GLU A 173 -12.21 -10.70 9.12
N GLY A 174 -13.11 -11.68 9.27
CA GLY A 174 -14.45 -11.62 8.69
C GLY A 174 -14.53 -11.99 7.21
N GLY A 175 -13.39 -12.20 6.54
CA GLY A 175 -13.36 -12.76 5.17
C GLY A 175 -13.65 -14.27 5.16
N PRO A 176 -13.91 -14.84 3.96
CA PRO A 176 -14.38 -16.23 3.84
C PRO A 176 -13.38 -17.31 4.30
N ALA A 177 -12.08 -17.00 4.41
CA ALA A 177 -11.07 -17.94 4.90
C ALA A 177 -10.78 -17.82 6.41
N TRP A 178 -11.37 -16.84 7.10
CA TRP A 178 -10.99 -16.50 8.47
C TRP A 178 -11.21 -17.65 9.47
N GLU A 179 -12.40 -18.27 9.45
CA GLU A 179 -12.73 -19.38 10.35
C GLU A 179 -11.82 -20.58 10.10
N TYR A 180 -11.63 -20.95 8.82
CA TYR A 180 -10.72 -22.04 8.43
C TYR A 180 -9.29 -21.78 8.90
N TYR A 181 -8.79 -20.54 8.73
CA TYR A 181 -7.46 -20.14 9.18
C TYR A 181 -7.29 -20.32 10.67
N GLN A 182 -8.25 -19.84 11.47
CA GLN A 182 -8.19 -19.97 12.95
C GLN A 182 -8.21 -21.42 13.42
N GLU A 183 -9.05 -22.27 12.81
CA GLU A 183 -9.16 -23.68 13.16
C GLU A 183 -7.90 -24.50 12.82
N ASN A 184 -7.11 -24.04 11.83
CA ASN A 184 -5.96 -24.80 11.33
C ASN A 184 -4.60 -24.13 11.63
N LEU A 185 -4.61 -22.99 12.34
CA LEU A 185 -3.38 -22.26 12.67
C LEU A 185 -2.42 -23.12 13.53
N GLU A 186 -2.95 -23.88 14.50
CA GLU A 186 -2.17 -24.73 15.38
C GLU A 186 -1.43 -25.87 14.66
N HIS A 187 -1.87 -26.23 13.45
CA HIS A 187 -1.25 -27.28 12.64
C HIS A 187 -0.14 -26.77 11.71
N SER A 188 0.03 -25.47 11.59
CA SER A 188 1.05 -24.85 10.72
C SER A 188 2.39 -24.58 11.40
N GLU A 189 2.46 -24.61 12.73
CA GLU A 189 3.69 -24.43 13.49
C GLU A 189 4.59 -25.68 13.52
N ASP A 190 4.08 -26.84 13.11
CA ASP A 190 4.79 -28.13 13.09
C ASP A 190 5.25 -28.60 11.69
N ALA A 191 5.19 -27.73 10.63
CA ALA A 191 5.50 -28.12 9.26
C ALA A 191 6.88 -27.60 8.76
#